data_42753ced3325fbc93cd78dab0ca46670
#
_entry.id   42753ced3325fbc93cd78dab0ca46670
#
_cell.length_a   1.000
_cell.length_b   1.000
_cell.length_c   1.000
_cell.angle_alpha   90.00
_cell.angle_beta   90.00
_cell.angle_gamma   90.00
#
_symmetry.space_group_name_H-M   'P 1'
#
loop_
_entity.id
_entity.type
_entity.pdbx_description
1 polymer ?
#
loop_
_entity_poly.entity_id
_entity_poly.type
_entity_poly.pdbx_seq_one_letter_code
_entity_poly.pdbx_strand_id
1 'polypeptide(L)'
;MIRPRPRLASNRILVALYLGLCVIMVAVSWTVVVALAPVAVAGPPAAPAITATSRVTVVVDPTPTLVPTPDPSAAPAVVPTPDATPTKAPFEMDLYRPGTFVSQLNRDYCAAGAIQNMLNIIGPTVDLTSGRQTQIAGVLVSLTTRQDSYNGGFGPDGWALTMTKLGGGNYQLVVDATFDQAMRDAATAISRTSRPAGLLTWWGAHSWVMTGFKADADPALFPSSFKLTGAYIMDPFYPRVSNIWGQTLGPDAFREMKAMAKNYIGWKRPEGHYPERDGKWLLVIPVD
;
A
#
# COMPACT_ATOMS: atom_id res chain seq x y z
N MET A 1 15.10 50.38 -48.04
CA MET A 1 13.70 49.92 -47.96
C MET A 1 13.47 49.26 -46.64
N ILE A 2 12.84 49.92 -45.69
CA ILE A 2 12.59 49.42 -44.34
C ILE A 2 11.15 48.87 -44.31
N ARG A 3 10.97 47.54 -44.05
CA ARG A 3 9.63 46.95 -43.94
C ARG A 3 9.01 47.30 -42.57
N PRO A 4 7.76 47.76 -42.51
CA PRO A 4 7.09 48.04 -41.24
C PRO A 4 6.76 46.75 -40.49
N ARG A 5 6.98 46.74 -39.15
CA ARG A 5 6.59 45.65 -38.22
C ARG A 5 5.06 45.63 -38.05
N PRO A 6 4.42 44.45 -37.98
CA PRO A 6 2.98 44.38 -37.72
C PRO A 6 2.67 44.84 -36.30
N ARG A 7 1.63 45.64 -36.14
CA ARG A 7 1.16 46.20 -34.87
C ARG A 7 0.48 45.12 -34.02
N LEU A 8 0.90 45.01 -32.77
CA LEU A 8 0.29 44.22 -31.70
C LEU A 8 -1.11 44.72 -31.29
N ALA A 9 -2.14 44.46 -32.12
CA ALA A 9 -3.54 44.77 -31.79
C ALA A 9 -4.33 43.54 -31.25
N SER A 10 -3.67 42.36 -31.15
CA SER A 10 -4.35 41.09 -30.89
C SER A 10 -4.49 40.66 -29.40
N ASN A 11 -3.67 41.20 -28.49
CA ASN A 11 -3.62 40.68 -27.12
C ASN A 11 -4.80 41.10 -26.22
N ARG A 12 -5.44 42.23 -26.49
CA ARG A 12 -6.55 42.73 -25.64
C ARG A 12 -7.84 41.91 -25.83
N ILE A 13 -8.09 41.44 -27.05
CA ILE A 13 -9.27 40.63 -27.36
C ILE A 13 -9.11 39.24 -26.77
N LEU A 14 -7.92 38.65 -26.86
CA LEU A 14 -7.60 37.33 -26.24
C LEU A 14 -7.72 37.36 -24.72
N VAL A 15 -7.23 38.40 -24.05
CA VAL A 15 -7.35 38.57 -22.60
C VAL A 15 -8.80 38.74 -22.16
N ALA A 16 -9.61 39.51 -22.92
CA ALA A 16 -11.03 39.68 -22.62
C ALA A 16 -11.83 38.38 -22.80
N LEU A 17 -11.52 37.58 -23.82
CA LEU A 17 -12.12 36.24 -24.02
C LEU A 17 -11.74 35.25 -22.91
N TYR A 18 -10.49 35.27 -22.48
CA TYR A 18 -10.02 34.39 -21.39
C TYR A 18 -10.67 34.75 -20.05
N LEU A 19 -10.77 36.01 -19.70
CA LEU A 19 -11.46 36.47 -18.49
C LEU A 19 -12.96 36.18 -18.54
N GLY A 20 -13.63 36.32 -19.68
CA GLY A 20 -15.03 35.94 -19.86
C GLY A 20 -15.26 34.41 -19.65
N LEU A 21 -14.38 33.57 -20.18
CA LEU A 21 -14.46 32.14 -20.02
C LEU A 21 -14.25 31.70 -18.55
N CYS A 22 -13.34 32.34 -17.83
CA CYS A 22 -13.11 32.08 -16.41
C CYS A 22 -14.34 32.42 -15.54
N VAL A 23 -15.02 33.54 -15.82
CA VAL A 23 -16.23 33.94 -15.09
C VAL A 23 -17.39 32.95 -15.34
N ILE A 24 -17.55 32.44 -16.56
CA ILE A 24 -18.57 31.44 -16.90
C ILE A 24 -18.28 30.12 -16.18
N MET A 25 -17.02 29.68 -16.13
CA MET A 25 -16.62 28.43 -15.45
C MET A 25 -16.85 28.51 -13.93
N VAL A 26 -16.60 29.65 -13.30
CA VAL A 26 -16.90 29.84 -11.86
C VAL A 26 -18.40 29.83 -11.60
N ALA A 27 -19.23 30.48 -12.44
CA ALA A 27 -20.66 30.51 -12.30
C ALA A 27 -21.31 29.09 -12.45
N VAL A 28 -20.82 28.30 -13.41
CA VAL A 28 -21.30 26.91 -13.62
C VAL A 28 -20.90 26.02 -12.43
N SER A 29 -19.69 26.20 -11.87
CA SER A 29 -19.25 25.43 -10.69
C SER A 29 -20.13 25.72 -9.45
N TRP A 30 -20.57 26.95 -9.25
CA TRP A 30 -21.44 27.33 -8.13
C TRP A 30 -22.85 26.77 -8.26
N THR A 31 -23.43 26.72 -9.44
CA THR A 31 -24.77 26.15 -9.67
C THR A 31 -24.81 24.63 -9.47
N VAL A 32 -23.73 23.90 -9.79
CA VAL A 32 -23.64 22.45 -9.56
C VAL A 32 -23.48 22.14 -8.06
N VAL A 33 -22.76 22.97 -7.29
CA VAL A 33 -22.58 22.76 -5.84
C VAL A 33 -23.89 22.98 -5.05
N VAL A 34 -24.73 23.91 -5.48
CA VAL A 34 -26.04 24.17 -4.79
C VAL A 34 -27.07 23.11 -5.10
N ALA A 35 -26.99 22.41 -6.24
CA ALA A 35 -27.92 21.35 -6.63
C ALA A 35 -27.65 19.98 -5.96
N LEU A 36 -26.50 19.81 -5.29
CA LEU A 36 -26.12 18.59 -4.57
C LEU A 36 -26.24 18.78 -3.03
N ALA A 37 -27.36 19.31 -2.56
CA ALA A 37 -27.65 19.31 -1.11
C ALA A 37 -27.72 17.85 -0.62
N PRO A 38 -27.07 17.49 0.50
CA PRO A 38 -27.07 16.11 0.97
C PRO A 38 -28.49 15.70 1.39
N VAL A 39 -28.99 14.64 0.78
CA VAL A 39 -30.16 13.91 1.29
C VAL A 39 -29.74 13.33 2.65
N ALA A 40 -30.43 13.71 3.70
CA ALA A 40 -30.23 13.18 5.05
C ALA A 40 -30.52 11.66 5.00
N VAL A 41 -29.46 10.87 5.10
CA VAL A 41 -29.56 9.42 5.27
C VAL A 41 -29.97 9.19 6.73
N ALA A 42 -31.16 8.62 6.93
CA ALA A 42 -31.60 8.16 8.25
C ALA A 42 -30.58 7.17 8.80
N GLY A 43 -30.12 7.41 10.03
CA GLY A 43 -29.13 6.55 10.70
C GLY A 43 -29.68 5.12 10.88
N PRO A 44 -28.79 4.11 10.96
CA PRO A 44 -29.20 2.73 11.19
C PRO A 44 -29.93 2.59 12.53
N PRO A 45 -30.91 1.67 12.64
CA PRO A 45 -31.63 1.43 13.88
C PRO A 45 -30.67 0.94 14.97
N ALA A 46 -30.88 1.42 16.19
CA ALA A 46 -30.09 1.06 17.38
C ALA A 46 -30.11 -0.45 17.60
N ALA A 47 -28.93 -1.02 17.82
CA ALA A 47 -28.76 -2.43 18.17
C ALA A 47 -29.49 -2.75 19.49
N PRO A 48 -30.13 -3.94 19.63
CA PRO A 48 -30.81 -4.31 20.87
C PRO A 48 -29.80 -4.46 22.01
N ALA A 49 -30.16 -3.91 23.17
CA ALA A 49 -29.39 -3.99 24.38
C ALA A 49 -29.24 -5.47 24.81
N ILE A 50 -28.00 -5.92 24.96
CA ILE A 50 -27.71 -7.26 25.52
C ILE A 50 -27.94 -7.19 27.03
N THR A 51 -28.98 -7.84 27.49
CA THR A 51 -29.30 -8.03 28.93
C THR A 51 -28.23 -8.93 29.54
N ALA A 52 -27.49 -8.40 30.51
CA ALA A 52 -26.51 -9.17 31.27
C ALA A 52 -27.20 -10.26 32.08
N THR A 53 -26.98 -11.54 31.73
CA THR A 53 -27.43 -12.68 32.50
C THR A 53 -26.55 -12.85 33.73
N SER A 54 -27.17 -12.74 34.91
CA SER A 54 -26.54 -12.95 36.21
C SER A 54 -25.89 -14.33 36.31
N ARG A 55 -24.62 -14.34 36.63
CA ARG A 55 -23.84 -15.56 36.93
C ARG A 55 -24.29 -16.12 38.27
N VAL A 56 -24.91 -17.28 38.25
CA VAL A 56 -25.18 -18.06 39.47
C VAL A 56 -23.86 -18.68 39.92
N THR A 57 -23.38 -18.27 41.10
CA THR A 57 -22.22 -18.87 41.75
C THR A 57 -22.69 -20.14 42.47
N VAL A 58 -22.36 -21.31 41.96
CA VAL A 58 -22.57 -22.57 42.64
C VAL A 58 -21.42 -22.75 43.65
N VAL A 59 -21.74 -22.66 44.90
CA VAL A 59 -20.82 -23.06 45.99
C VAL A 59 -20.79 -24.59 46.02
N VAL A 60 -19.67 -25.18 45.62
CA VAL A 60 -19.45 -26.63 45.74
C VAL A 60 -18.76 -26.90 47.07
N ASP A 61 -19.41 -27.63 47.93
CA ASP A 61 -18.87 -28.11 49.20
C ASP A 61 -17.68 -29.07 48.93
N PRO A 62 -16.54 -28.99 49.67
CA PRO A 62 -15.39 -29.82 49.42
C PRO A 62 -15.65 -31.27 49.89
N THR A 63 -15.83 -32.17 48.92
CA THR A 63 -15.80 -33.62 49.17
C THR A 63 -14.38 -34.03 49.63
N PRO A 64 -14.22 -34.87 50.64
CA PRO A 64 -12.91 -35.28 51.12
C PRO A 64 -12.16 -36.07 50.04
N THR A 65 -10.99 -35.56 49.68
CA THR A 65 -10.07 -36.14 48.71
C THR A 65 -9.49 -37.42 49.25
N LEU A 66 -9.88 -38.55 48.68
CA LEU A 66 -9.17 -39.84 48.90
C LEU A 66 -7.76 -39.71 48.29
N VAL A 67 -6.73 -39.93 49.11
CA VAL A 67 -5.34 -39.97 48.65
C VAL A 67 -5.20 -41.21 47.73
N PRO A 68 -4.83 -41.05 46.45
CA PRO A 68 -4.63 -42.18 45.57
C PRO A 68 -3.39 -42.97 46.01
N THR A 69 -3.56 -44.24 46.18
CA THR A 69 -2.45 -45.17 46.33
C THR A 69 -1.60 -45.18 45.09
N PRO A 70 -0.26 -45.08 45.15
CA PRO A 70 0.59 -45.07 43.95
C PRO A 70 0.45 -46.40 43.20
N ASP A 71 0.03 -46.30 41.93
CA ASP A 71 -0.05 -47.41 41.00
C ASP A 71 1.39 -47.83 40.60
N PRO A 72 1.82 -49.05 40.86
CA PRO A 72 3.17 -49.55 40.52
C PRO A 72 3.35 -49.79 39.01
N SER A 73 2.34 -49.51 38.19
CA SER A 73 2.37 -49.65 36.71
C SER A 73 2.48 -48.34 35.95
N ALA A 74 3.01 -47.26 36.55
CA ALA A 74 3.27 -46.05 35.81
C ALA A 74 4.30 -46.31 34.71
N ALA A 75 3.85 -46.31 33.46
CA ALA A 75 4.75 -46.34 32.32
C ALA A 75 5.79 -45.20 32.42
N PRO A 76 7.05 -45.42 32.00
CA PRO A 76 8.09 -44.38 32.08
C PRO A 76 7.61 -43.11 31.37
N ALA A 77 7.68 -41.98 32.08
CA ALA A 77 7.34 -40.68 31.53
C ALA A 77 8.11 -40.49 30.21
N VAL A 78 7.38 -40.27 29.12
CA VAL A 78 7.98 -39.94 27.84
C VAL A 78 8.66 -38.58 28.02
N VAL A 79 10.00 -38.61 28.11
CA VAL A 79 10.81 -37.38 28.11
C VAL A 79 10.54 -36.70 26.76
N PRO A 80 10.04 -35.47 26.74
CA PRO A 80 9.84 -34.78 25.47
C PRO A 80 11.17 -34.68 24.72
N THR A 81 11.22 -35.25 23.52
CA THR A 81 12.37 -35.11 22.64
C THR A 81 12.58 -33.59 22.42
N PRO A 82 13.79 -33.05 22.61
CA PRO A 82 14.04 -31.65 22.40
C PRO A 82 13.64 -31.31 20.98
N ASP A 83 12.81 -30.26 20.82
CA ASP A 83 12.42 -29.73 19.50
C ASP A 83 13.68 -29.47 18.66
N ALA A 84 13.73 -30.06 17.49
CA ALA A 84 14.85 -29.89 16.58
C ALA A 84 15.01 -28.38 16.26
N THR A 85 16.20 -27.85 16.49
CA THR A 85 16.51 -26.45 16.12
C THR A 85 16.21 -26.27 14.63
N PRO A 86 15.41 -25.25 14.24
CA PRO A 86 15.04 -25.07 12.85
C PRO A 86 16.28 -24.83 11.99
N THR A 87 16.36 -25.52 10.84
CA THR A 87 17.44 -25.37 9.86
C THR A 87 16.97 -24.45 8.74
N LYS A 88 17.84 -23.54 8.29
CA LYS A 88 17.56 -22.69 7.15
C LYS A 88 17.33 -23.52 5.88
N ALA A 89 16.24 -23.22 5.17
CA ALA A 89 15.92 -23.79 3.88
C ALA A 89 15.38 -22.68 2.96
N PRO A 90 15.59 -22.75 1.63
CA PRO A 90 15.02 -21.79 0.71
C PRO A 90 13.53 -21.59 0.92
N PHE A 91 13.11 -20.33 0.96
CA PHE A 91 11.73 -19.93 1.19
C PHE A 91 11.25 -19.05 0.03
N GLU A 92 10.02 -19.29 -0.40
CA GLU A 92 9.38 -18.49 -1.45
C GLU A 92 7.93 -18.23 -1.06
N MET A 93 7.49 -17.01 -1.28
CA MET A 93 6.10 -16.57 -1.10
C MET A 93 5.74 -15.61 -2.21
N ASP A 94 4.58 -15.82 -2.85
CA ASP A 94 4.01 -14.92 -3.82
C ASP A 94 2.49 -14.87 -3.67
N LEU A 95 1.97 -13.66 -3.58
CA LEU A 95 0.55 -13.38 -3.40
C LEU A 95 -0.15 -13.05 -4.72
N TYR A 96 0.61 -12.95 -5.83
CA TYR A 96 0.02 -12.64 -7.11
C TYR A 96 -1.04 -13.66 -7.51
N ARG A 97 -2.15 -13.16 -8.03
CA ARG A 97 -3.21 -13.98 -8.64
C ARG A 97 -3.43 -13.52 -10.09
N PRO A 98 -3.39 -14.42 -11.07
CA PRO A 98 -3.70 -14.07 -12.45
C PRO A 98 -5.03 -13.31 -12.58
N GLY A 99 -5.03 -12.25 -13.38
CA GLY A 99 -6.22 -11.42 -13.60
C GLY A 99 -6.45 -10.31 -12.57
N THR A 100 -5.56 -10.13 -11.57
CA THR A 100 -5.67 -9.02 -10.60
C THR A 100 -4.99 -7.73 -11.04
N PHE A 101 -4.14 -7.78 -12.06
CA PHE A 101 -3.37 -6.64 -12.53
C PHE A 101 -4.19 -5.65 -13.34
N VAL A 102 -3.99 -4.36 -13.07
CA VAL A 102 -4.48 -3.24 -13.88
C VAL A 102 -3.39 -2.20 -14.06
N SER A 103 -3.24 -1.69 -15.29
CA SER A 103 -2.32 -0.58 -15.57
C SER A 103 -2.86 0.74 -15.02
N GLN A 104 -1.97 1.66 -14.63
CA GLN A 104 -2.36 3.02 -14.27
C GLN A 104 -2.98 3.77 -15.46
N LEU A 105 -4.00 4.57 -15.21
CA LEU A 105 -4.76 5.28 -16.26
C LEU A 105 -3.90 6.31 -17.00
N ASN A 106 -3.14 7.09 -16.28
CA ASN A 106 -2.29 8.15 -16.82
C ASN A 106 -0.94 8.18 -16.11
N ARG A 107 -0.07 9.15 -16.44
CA ARG A 107 1.30 9.22 -15.91
C ARG A 107 1.36 9.48 -14.39
N ASP A 108 0.34 10.10 -13.81
CA ASP A 108 0.33 10.54 -12.42
C ASP A 108 -0.36 9.54 -11.50
N TYR A 109 -1.01 8.50 -12.05
CA TYR A 109 -1.82 7.54 -11.29
C TYR A 109 -1.04 6.30 -10.82
N CYS A 110 0.29 6.35 -10.70
CA CYS A 110 1.08 5.20 -10.28
C CYS A 110 0.66 4.68 -8.87
N ALA A 111 0.48 5.57 -7.90
CA ALA A 111 0.01 5.18 -6.57
C ALA A 111 -1.43 4.66 -6.59
N ALA A 112 -2.34 5.29 -7.34
CA ALA A 112 -3.72 4.81 -7.45
C ALA A 112 -3.79 3.44 -8.13
N GLY A 113 -2.99 3.21 -9.19
CA GLY A 113 -2.88 1.91 -9.85
C GLY A 113 -2.26 0.85 -8.95
N ALA A 114 -1.23 1.19 -8.18
CA ALA A 114 -0.64 0.29 -7.19
C ALA A 114 -1.64 -0.11 -6.11
N ILE A 115 -2.38 0.85 -5.53
CA ILE A 115 -3.43 0.59 -4.54
C ILE A 115 -4.51 -0.32 -5.12
N GLN A 116 -4.97 -0.06 -6.35
CA GLN A 116 -5.98 -0.91 -7.00
C GLN A 116 -5.48 -2.35 -7.15
N ASN A 117 -4.23 -2.55 -7.58
CA ASN A 117 -3.60 -3.87 -7.68
C ASN A 117 -3.51 -4.57 -6.31
N MET A 118 -3.09 -3.84 -5.26
CA MET A 118 -3.03 -4.38 -3.90
C MET A 118 -4.41 -4.81 -3.40
N LEU A 119 -5.43 -3.97 -3.57
CA LEU A 119 -6.81 -4.30 -3.18
C LEU A 119 -7.37 -5.48 -3.96
N ASN A 120 -7.05 -5.61 -5.24
CA ASN A 120 -7.44 -6.75 -6.07
C ASN A 120 -6.79 -8.06 -5.60
N ILE A 121 -5.56 -8.02 -5.06
CA ILE A 121 -4.89 -9.19 -4.48
C ILE A 121 -5.52 -9.57 -3.14
N ILE A 122 -5.78 -8.59 -2.27
CA ILE A 122 -6.29 -8.82 -0.91
C ILE A 122 -7.76 -9.21 -0.91
N GLY A 123 -8.56 -8.55 -1.74
CA GLY A 123 -10.02 -8.67 -1.74
C GLY A 123 -10.53 -9.97 -2.38
N PRO A 124 -11.74 -10.38 -2.02
CA PRO A 124 -12.41 -11.51 -2.66
C PRO A 124 -12.88 -11.21 -4.09
N THR A 125 -13.00 -9.94 -4.44
CA THR A 125 -13.45 -9.46 -5.77
C THR A 125 -12.37 -8.65 -6.44
N VAL A 126 -12.28 -8.76 -7.76
CA VAL A 126 -11.33 -8.03 -8.59
C VAL A 126 -12.09 -6.93 -9.36
N ASP A 127 -11.63 -5.69 -9.25
CA ASP A 127 -12.16 -4.56 -10.01
C ASP A 127 -11.05 -3.95 -10.86
N LEU A 128 -11.14 -4.13 -12.18
CA LEU A 128 -10.17 -3.63 -13.16
C LEU A 128 -10.62 -2.33 -13.84
N THR A 129 -11.71 -1.73 -13.37
CA THR A 129 -12.31 -0.56 -14.02
C THR A 129 -11.50 0.72 -13.79
N SER A 130 -11.51 1.59 -14.79
CA SER A 130 -10.95 2.94 -14.68
C SER A 130 -11.68 3.79 -13.64
N GLY A 131 -13.00 3.56 -13.48
CA GLY A 131 -13.82 4.21 -12.45
C GLY A 131 -13.29 3.94 -11.04
N ARG A 132 -12.91 2.69 -10.75
CA ARG A 132 -12.32 2.32 -9.46
C ARG A 132 -10.99 3.04 -9.21
N GLN A 133 -10.13 3.10 -10.21
CA GLN A 133 -8.84 3.81 -10.07
C GLN A 133 -9.03 5.31 -9.83
N THR A 134 -10.01 5.94 -10.52
CA THR A 134 -10.36 7.35 -10.30
C THR A 134 -10.91 7.58 -8.90
N GLN A 135 -11.76 6.69 -8.39
CA GLN A 135 -12.25 6.73 -7.01
C GLN A 135 -11.10 6.64 -6.00
N ILE A 136 -10.18 5.70 -6.20
CA ILE A 136 -8.98 5.54 -5.36
C ILE A 136 -8.15 6.82 -5.37
N ALA A 137 -7.91 7.42 -6.55
CA ALA A 137 -7.18 8.67 -6.67
C ALA A 137 -7.84 9.80 -5.86
N GLY A 138 -9.17 9.92 -5.91
CA GLY A 138 -9.92 10.90 -5.10
C GLY A 138 -9.73 10.70 -3.60
N VAL A 139 -9.81 9.46 -3.12
CA VAL A 139 -9.55 9.14 -1.70
C VAL A 139 -8.11 9.46 -1.32
N LEU A 140 -7.15 9.08 -2.15
CA LEU A 140 -5.72 9.30 -1.94
C LEU A 140 -5.38 10.79 -1.81
N VAL A 141 -5.93 11.66 -2.69
CA VAL A 141 -5.79 13.11 -2.58
C VAL A 141 -6.36 13.61 -1.25
N SER A 142 -7.56 13.14 -0.86
CA SER A 142 -8.22 13.60 0.36
C SER A 142 -7.50 13.23 1.64
N LEU A 143 -6.69 12.19 1.63
CA LEU A 143 -5.93 11.67 2.77
C LEU A 143 -4.45 12.05 2.76
N THR A 144 -3.93 12.57 1.64
CA THR A 144 -2.55 13.04 1.57
C THR A 144 -2.40 14.32 2.40
N THR A 145 -1.62 14.25 3.47
CA THR A 145 -1.41 15.38 4.39
C THR A 145 -0.36 16.37 3.87
N ARG A 146 0.59 15.87 3.07
CA ARG A 146 1.65 16.66 2.45
C ARG A 146 1.68 16.33 0.96
N GLN A 147 1.09 17.20 0.16
CA GLN A 147 1.14 17.04 -1.30
C GLN A 147 2.57 17.25 -1.79
N ASP A 148 3.10 16.26 -2.49
CA ASP A 148 4.33 16.42 -3.26
C ASP A 148 4.00 17.13 -4.57
N SER A 149 3.88 18.45 -4.49
CA SER A 149 3.55 19.31 -5.62
C SER A 149 4.62 19.31 -6.71
N TYR A 150 5.80 18.77 -6.43
CA TYR A 150 6.92 18.76 -7.37
C TYR A 150 6.66 17.93 -8.63
N ASN A 151 5.93 16.82 -8.51
CA ASN A 151 5.61 15.94 -9.65
C ASN A 151 4.11 15.78 -9.88
N GLY A 152 3.25 16.56 -9.25
CA GLY A 152 1.79 16.38 -9.33
C GLY A 152 1.31 15.05 -8.73
N GLY A 153 2.19 14.32 -8.04
CA GLY A 153 1.93 13.01 -7.49
C GLY A 153 1.25 13.05 -6.13
N PHE A 154 0.79 11.89 -5.72
CA PHE A 154 0.17 11.68 -4.42
C PHE A 154 1.25 11.41 -3.35
N GLY A 155 1.04 11.93 -2.14
CA GLY A 155 1.97 11.69 -1.03
C GLY A 155 1.94 10.23 -0.57
N PRO A 156 3.09 9.65 -0.19
CA PRO A 156 3.16 8.25 0.27
C PRO A 156 2.43 7.98 1.58
N ASP A 157 2.25 9.00 2.43
CA ASP A 157 1.40 8.97 3.62
C ASP A 157 -0.07 8.73 3.26
N GLY A 158 -0.57 9.39 2.24
CA GLY A 158 -1.91 9.17 1.70
C GLY A 158 -2.11 7.75 1.18
N TRP A 159 -1.07 7.11 0.64
CA TRP A 159 -1.17 5.71 0.19
C TRP A 159 -1.50 4.76 1.33
N ALA A 160 -0.76 4.81 2.44
CA ALA A 160 -1.01 3.95 3.61
C ALA A 160 -2.44 4.15 4.16
N LEU A 161 -2.85 5.42 4.34
CA LEU A 161 -4.18 5.77 4.81
C LEU A 161 -5.30 5.31 3.86
N THR A 162 -5.05 5.39 2.54
CA THR A 162 -6.02 4.95 1.52
C THR A 162 -6.21 3.44 1.55
N MET A 163 -5.14 2.65 1.70
CA MET A 163 -5.23 1.19 1.85
C MET A 163 -6.11 0.83 3.04
N THR A 164 -5.87 1.45 4.20
CA THR A 164 -6.66 1.21 5.40
C THR A 164 -8.14 1.61 5.20
N LYS A 165 -8.39 2.80 4.64
CA LYS A 165 -9.75 3.30 4.41
C LYS A 165 -10.56 2.45 3.42
N LEU A 166 -9.92 1.87 2.43
CA LEU A 166 -10.58 1.07 1.38
C LEU A 166 -10.66 -0.43 1.69
N GLY A 167 -10.36 -0.83 2.92
CA GLY A 167 -10.54 -2.21 3.38
C GLY A 167 -9.36 -3.14 3.09
N GLY A 168 -8.19 -2.60 2.71
CA GLY A 168 -6.96 -3.38 2.55
C GLY A 168 -6.34 -3.85 3.88
N GLY A 169 -6.92 -3.46 5.02
CA GLY A 169 -6.34 -3.65 6.35
C GLY A 169 -5.45 -2.48 6.77
N ASN A 170 -4.82 -2.60 7.93
CA ASN A 170 -3.93 -1.55 8.42
C ASN A 170 -2.62 -1.51 7.63
N TYR A 171 -2.22 -0.32 7.20
CA TYR A 171 -0.98 -0.04 6.49
C TYR A 171 -0.28 1.17 7.10
N GLN A 172 1.05 1.18 7.03
CA GLN A 172 1.85 2.32 7.45
C GLN A 172 2.93 2.67 6.43
N LEU A 173 3.31 3.95 6.40
CA LEU A 173 4.50 4.42 5.70
C LEU A 173 5.73 4.18 6.57
N VAL A 174 6.72 3.49 6.03
CA VAL A 174 8.03 3.26 6.65
C VAL A 174 9.11 3.97 5.84
N VAL A 175 10.14 4.46 6.52
CA VAL A 175 11.26 5.20 5.94
C VAL A 175 12.56 4.59 6.46
N ASP A 176 13.21 3.77 5.63
CA ASP A 176 14.42 3.03 6.01
C ASP A 176 15.69 3.70 5.53
N ALA A 177 16.74 3.55 6.31
CA ALA A 177 18.04 4.14 6.02
C ALA A 177 18.78 3.40 4.91
N THR A 178 18.46 2.13 4.63
CA THR A 178 19.13 1.31 3.62
C THR A 178 18.16 0.52 2.77
N PHE A 179 18.59 0.21 1.55
CA PHE A 179 17.86 -0.67 0.64
C PHE A 179 17.59 -2.05 1.26
N ASP A 180 18.61 -2.65 1.90
CA ASP A 180 18.48 -3.99 2.48
C ASP A 180 17.48 -4.02 3.63
N GLN A 181 17.42 -2.98 4.47
CA GLN A 181 16.43 -2.87 5.53
C GLN A 181 15.02 -2.75 4.95
N ALA A 182 14.80 -1.86 4.00
CA ALA A 182 13.50 -1.66 3.36
C ALA A 182 12.96 -2.96 2.71
N MET A 183 13.83 -3.69 2.00
CA MET A 183 13.43 -4.96 1.39
C MET A 183 13.13 -6.05 2.43
N ARG A 184 13.87 -6.09 3.54
CA ARG A 184 13.60 -7.02 4.65
C ARG A 184 12.30 -6.70 5.36
N ASP A 185 12.02 -5.43 5.61
CA ASP A 185 10.79 -5.00 6.27
C ASP A 185 9.56 -5.27 5.39
N ALA A 186 9.67 -5.04 4.07
CA ALA A 186 8.64 -5.43 3.12
C ALA A 186 8.38 -6.94 3.13
N ALA A 187 9.42 -7.77 3.05
CA ALA A 187 9.30 -9.23 3.05
C ALA A 187 8.74 -9.76 4.38
N THR A 188 9.18 -9.21 5.50
CA THR A 188 8.67 -9.57 6.84
C THR A 188 7.19 -9.22 6.96
N ALA A 189 6.78 -8.04 6.50
CA ALA A 189 5.38 -7.62 6.52
C ALA A 189 4.50 -8.52 5.65
N ILE A 190 4.96 -8.86 4.44
CA ILE A 190 4.26 -9.78 3.52
C ILE A 190 4.13 -11.17 4.17
N SER A 191 5.21 -11.71 4.72
CA SER A 191 5.22 -13.04 5.37
C SER A 191 4.25 -13.10 6.54
N ARG A 192 4.21 -12.07 7.37
CA ARG A 192 3.34 -12.03 8.56
C ARG A 192 1.86 -11.85 8.26
N THR A 193 1.54 -11.05 7.24
CA THR A 193 0.17 -10.58 7.03
C THR A 193 -0.51 -11.20 5.81
N SER A 194 0.24 -11.87 4.93
CA SER A 194 -0.23 -12.33 3.62
C SER A 194 -0.87 -11.20 2.80
N ARG A 195 -0.30 -9.98 2.90
CA ARG A 195 -0.74 -8.79 2.17
C ARG A 195 0.45 -8.14 1.46
N PRO A 196 0.30 -7.64 0.21
CA PRO A 196 1.38 -7.04 -0.57
C PRO A 196 1.88 -5.74 0.04
N ALA A 197 3.12 -5.36 -0.28
CA ALA A 197 3.73 -4.09 0.11
C ALA A 197 3.86 -3.13 -1.06
N GLY A 198 3.81 -1.82 -0.80
CA GLY A 198 4.08 -0.76 -1.78
C GLY A 198 5.51 -0.24 -1.66
N LEU A 199 6.19 -0.05 -2.79
CA LEU A 199 7.56 0.49 -2.85
C LEU A 199 7.59 1.80 -3.63
N LEU A 200 8.22 2.84 -3.07
CA LEU A 200 8.42 4.13 -3.75
C LEU A 200 9.72 4.09 -4.55
N THR A 201 9.62 3.73 -5.82
CA THR A 201 10.75 3.56 -6.74
C THR A 201 11.13 4.86 -7.46
N TRP A 202 12.23 4.85 -8.26
CA TRP A 202 12.65 5.96 -9.11
C TRP A 202 12.84 7.27 -8.32
N TRP A 203 13.61 7.22 -7.22
CA TRP A 203 13.76 8.35 -6.28
C TRP A 203 12.44 8.80 -5.64
N GLY A 204 11.47 7.89 -5.51
CA GLY A 204 10.12 8.18 -5.02
C GLY A 204 9.18 8.80 -6.05
N ALA A 205 9.55 8.82 -7.34
CA ALA A 205 8.72 9.35 -8.41
C ALA A 205 7.72 8.32 -8.97
N HIS A 206 7.84 7.04 -8.56
CA HIS A 206 6.98 5.97 -9.04
C HIS A 206 6.66 4.95 -7.95
N SER A 207 5.62 4.17 -8.19
CA SER A 207 5.07 3.20 -7.23
C SER A 207 5.07 1.80 -7.82
N TRP A 208 5.69 0.84 -7.12
CA TRP A 208 5.58 -0.59 -7.40
C TRP A 208 4.82 -1.31 -6.29
N VAL A 209 4.24 -2.46 -6.62
CA VAL A 209 3.71 -3.41 -5.65
C VAL A 209 4.65 -4.61 -5.56
N MET A 210 5.13 -4.90 -4.36
CA MET A 210 5.82 -6.15 -4.05
C MET A 210 4.78 -7.16 -3.59
N THR A 211 4.59 -8.21 -4.39
CA THR A 211 3.61 -9.26 -4.13
C THR A 211 4.20 -10.44 -3.39
N GLY A 212 5.52 -10.60 -3.47
CA GLY A 212 6.20 -11.73 -2.87
C GLY A 212 7.72 -11.61 -2.95
N PHE A 213 8.40 -12.68 -2.53
CA PHE A 213 9.86 -12.72 -2.48
C PHE A 213 10.39 -14.15 -2.43
N LYS A 214 11.70 -14.28 -2.73
CA LYS A 214 12.50 -15.48 -2.44
C LYS A 214 13.60 -15.13 -1.45
N ALA A 215 13.87 -16.05 -0.51
CA ALA A 215 14.88 -15.90 0.52
C ALA A 215 15.63 -17.21 0.79
N ASP A 216 16.76 -17.13 1.49
CA ASP A 216 17.54 -18.29 1.95
C ASP A 216 16.90 -19.00 3.15
N ALA A 217 15.92 -18.37 3.80
CA ALA A 217 15.19 -18.93 4.94
C ALA A 217 13.84 -18.21 5.12
N ASP A 218 12.91 -18.87 5.83
CA ASP A 218 11.62 -18.30 6.22
C ASP A 218 11.82 -17.12 7.19
N PRO A 219 11.35 -15.91 6.87
CA PRO A 219 11.41 -14.75 7.75
C PRO A 219 10.73 -14.95 9.11
N ALA A 220 9.72 -15.79 9.19
CA ALA A 220 9.03 -16.09 10.44
C ALA A 220 9.90 -16.91 11.41
N LEU A 221 10.72 -17.80 10.87
CA LEU A 221 11.63 -18.65 11.67
C LEU A 221 13.00 -17.99 11.88
N PHE A 222 13.45 -17.14 10.94
CA PHE A 222 14.78 -16.52 10.94
C PHE A 222 14.73 -15.00 10.78
N PRO A 223 13.96 -14.24 11.60
CA PRO A 223 13.65 -12.83 11.38
C PRO A 223 14.88 -11.91 11.29
N SER A 224 15.96 -12.26 11.98
CA SER A 224 17.20 -11.45 12.02
C SER A 224 18.26 -11.89 11.01
N SER A 225 18.11 -13.07 10.40
CA SER A 225 19.22 -13.69 9.65
C SER A 225 18.88 -14.20 8.26
N PHE A 226 17.61 -14.07 7.80
CA PHE A 226 17.27 -14.40 6.41
C PHE A 226 17.86 -13.38 5.43
N LYS A 227 18.13 -13.82 4.21
CA LYS A 227 18.63 -12.99 3.12
C LYS A 227 17.73 -13.15 1.90
N LEU A 228 17.27 -12.03 1.36
CA LEU A 228 16.49 -12.02 0.14
C LEU A 228 17.37 -12.29 -1.08
N THR A 229 16.87 -13.11 -2.00
CA THR A 229 17.48 -13.34 -3.32
C THR A 229 16.80 -12.53 -4.41
N GLY A 230 15.51 -12.19 -4.23
CA GLY A 230 14.73 -11.36 -5.15
C GLY A 230 13.30 -11.15 -4.66
N ALA A 231 12.56 -10.36 -5.44
CA ALA A 231 11.16 -10.03 -5.16
C ALA A 231 10.29 -10.16 -6.41
N TYR A 232 9.01 -10.49 -6.22
CA TYR A 232 7.95 -10.44 -7.22
C TYR A 232 7.32 -9.06 -7.24
N ILE A 233 7.21 -8.45 -8.42
CA ILE A 233 6.83 -7.04 -8.58
C ILE A 233 5.71 -6.91 -9.61
N MET A 234 4.73 -6.06 -9.30
CA MET A 234 3.79 -5.50 -10.26
C MET A 234 4.10 -4.01 -10.45
N ASP A 235 4.35 -3.62 -11.70
CA ASP A 235 4.57 -2.22 -12.07
C ASP A 235 3.30 -1.67 -12.75
N PRO A 236 2.53 -0.79 -12.11
CA PRO A 236 1.31 -0.27 -12.70
C PRO A 236 1.54 0.57 -13.97
N PHE A 237 2.79 0.98 -14.27
CA PHE A 237 3.10 1.66 -15.53
C PHE A 237 3.14 0.71 -16.73
N TYR A 238 3.27 -0.61 -16.52
CA TYR A 238 3.22 -1.59 -17.60
C TYR A 238 1.89 -1.49 -18.39
N PRO A 239 1.88 -1.59 -19.75
CA PRO A 239 3.01 -1.94 -20.63
C PRO A 239 3.79 -0.73 -21.18
N ARG A 240 3.69 0.45 -20.57
CA ARG A 240 4.36 1.66 -21.06
C ARG A 240 5.87 1.58 -20.85
N VAL A 241 6.60 2.36 -21.64
CA VAL A 241 8.06 2.50 -21.54
C VAL A 241 8.39 3.86 -20.94
N SER A 242 9.25 3.86 -19.91
CA SER A 242 9.78 5.09 -19.35
C SER A 242 10.97 5.58 -20.15
N ASN A 243 11.00 6.86 -20.50
CA ASN A 243 12.13 7.48 -21.19
C ASN A 243 13.43 7.51 -20.34
N ILE A 244 13.29 7.37 -19.02
CA ILE A 244 14.41 7.40 -18.07
C ILE A 244 14.78 5.99 -17.61
N TRP A 245 13.79 5.17 -17.29
CA TRP A 245 13.95 3.87 -16.62
C TRP A 245 13.79 2.68 -17.56
N GLY A 246 13.43 2.94 -18.82
CA GLY A 246 13.29 1.91 -19.84
C GLY A 246 11.97 1.12 -19.74
N GLN A 247 12.02 -0.13 -20.18
CA GLN A 247 10.89 -1.05 -20.20
C GLN A 247 10.39 -1.33 -18.79
N THR A 248 9.08 -1.18 -18.58
CA THR A 248 8.42 -1.50 -17.31
C THR A 248 8.19 -3.00 -17.15
N LEU A 249 7.99 -3.41 -15.91
CA LEU A 249 7.79 -4.81 -15.56
C LEU A 249 6.34 -5.22 -15.81
N GLY A 250 6.16 -6.39 -16.42
CA GLY A 250 4.85 -7.02 -16.49
C GLY A 250 4.32 -7.40 -15.09
N PRO A 251 3.05 -7.81 -15.00
CA PRO A 251 2.53 -8.36 -13.76
C PRO A 251 3.37 -9.57 -13.34
N ASP A 252 3.60 -9.71 -12.04
CA ASP A 252 4.31 -10.85 -11.45
C ASP A 252 5.76 -11.05 -11.94
N ALA A 253 6.48 -9.97 -12.15
CA ALA A 253 7.86 -10.04 -12.62
C ALA A 253 8.83 -10.30 -11.46
N PHE A 254 9.49 -11.48 -11.45
CA PHE A 254 10.56 -11.75 -10.50
C PHE A 254 11.80 -10.91 -10.83
N ARG A 255 12.35 -10.26 -9.81
CA ARG A 255 13.57 -9.44 -9.90
C ARG A 255 14.56 -9.82 -8.82
N GLU A 256 15.77 -10.20 -9.21
CA GLU A 256 16.89 -10.38 -8.29
C GLU A 256 17.21 -9.08 -7.54
N MET A 257 17.73 -9.18 -6.32
CA MET A 257 18.05 -8.03 -5.47
C MET A 257 18.94 -6.99 -6.16
N LYS A 258 19.93 -7.43 -6.95
CA LYS A 258 20.78 -6.54 -7.74
C LYS A 258 20.01 -5.73 -8.80
N ALA A 259 18.98 -6.33 -9.39
CA ALA A 259 18.11 -5.66 -10.36
C ALA A 259 17.10 -4.74 -9.66
N MET A 260 16.59 -5.12 -8.48
CA MET A 260 15.76 -4.28 -7.63
C MET A 260 16.46 -2.98 -7.26
N ALA A 261 17.71 -3.04 -6.79
CA ALA A 261 18.49 -1.88 -6.37
C ALA A 261 18.71 -0.83 -7.47
N LYS A 262 18.55 -1.17 -8.75
CA LYS A 262 18.64 -0.21 -9.86
C LYS A 262 17.43 0.73 -9.96
N ASN A 263 16.27 0.30 -9.48
CA ASN A 263 15.01 1.04 -9.60
C ASN A 263 14.45 1.47 -8.25
N TYR A 264 14.60 0.65 -7.22
CA TYR A 264 14.23 1.00 -5.85
C TYR A 264 15.44 1.67 -5.19
N ILE A 265 15.58 2.96 -5.46
CA ILE A 265 16.66 3.84 -5.00
C ILE A 265 16.11 4.88 -4.04
N GLY A 266 16.99 5.36 -3.15
CA GLY A 266 16.63 6.29 -2.09
C GLY A 266 15.89 7.53 -2.61
N TRP A 267 14.93 7.98 -1.86
CA TRP A 267 14.11 9.16 -2.14
C TRP A 267 14.96 10.38 -2.46
N LYS A 268 14.55 11.17 -3.43
CA LYS A 268 15.22 12.41 -3.78
C LYS A 268 14.21 13.46 -4.26
N ARG A 269 14.27 14.64 -3.69
CA ARG A 269 13.51 15.82 -4.10
C ARG A 269 14.46 17.03 -4.14
N PRO A 270 14.03 18.16 -4.72
CA PRO A 270 14.76 19.41 -4.61
C PRO A 270 15.09 19.74 -3.16
N GLU A 271 16.22 20.41 -2.96
CA GLU A 271 16.71 20.78 -1.64
C GLU A 271 15.62 21.47 -0.80
N GLY A 272 15.49 21.06 0.45
CA GLY A 272 14.48 21.57 1.39
C GLY A 272 13.10 20.90 1.30
N HIS A 273 12.86 20.04 0.29
CA HIS A 273 11.63 19.26 0.21
C HIS A 273 11.79 17.89 0.86
N TYR A 274 11.16 17.67 1.99
CA TYR A 274 11.19 16.40 2.75
C TYR A 274 12.60 15.93 3.12
N PRO A 275 13.41 16.76 3.80
CA PRO A 275 14.80 16.41 4.12
C PRO A 275 14.89 15.13 4.99
N GLU A 276 13.85 14.82 5.74
CA GLU A 276 13.74 13.60 6.55
C GLU A 276 13.66 12.32 5.71
N ARG A 277 13.36 12.42 4.41
CA ARG A 277 13.24 11.30 3.46
C ARG A 277 14.41 11.17 2.50
N ASP A 278 15.20 12.23 2.33
CA ASP A 278 16.29 12.26 1.35
C ASP A 278 17.30 11.16 1.60
N GLY A 279 17.65 10.43 0.53
CA GLY A 279 18.56 9.29 0.57
C GLY A 279 18.02 8.04 1.23
N LYS A 280 16.75 8.03 1.69
CA LYS A 280 16.10 6.89 2.36
C LYS A 280 15.15 6.15 1.45
N TRP A 281 14.85 4.91 1.80
CA TRP A 281 13.93 4.03 1.08
C TRP A 281 12.55 4.07 1.73
N LEU A 282 11.55 4.46 0.94
CA LEU A 282 10.17 4.58 1.40
C LEU A 282 9.35 3.39 0.92
N LEU A 283 8.57 2.83 1.83
CA LEU A 283 7.67 1.72 1.57
C LEU A 283 6.36 1.86 2.36
N VAL A 284 5.30 1.29 1.82
CA VAL A 284 3.99 1.22 2.45
C VAL A 284 3.70 -0.25 2.75
N ILE A 285 3.78 -0.63 4.03
CA ILE A 285 3.68 -2.01 4.46
C ILE A 285 2.42 -2.29 5.28
N PRO A 286 1.87 -3.50 5.16
CA PRO A 286 0.80 -3.94 6.03
C PRO A 286 1.30 -4.14 7.47
N VAL A 287 0.46 -3.78 8.41
CA VAL A 287 0.66 -4.04 9.84
C VAL A 287 -0.56 -4.79 10.40
N ASP A 288 -0.36 -5.51 11.49
CA ASP A 288 -1.41 -6.30 12.14
C ASP A 288 -2.44 -5.42 12.84
#